data_dec346d8dc976c814811581b1e8fd11c
#
_entry.id   dec346d8dc976c814811581b1e8fd11c
#
_cell.length_a   1.000
_cell.length_b   1.000
_cell.length_c   1.000
_cell.angle_alpha   90.00
_cell.angle_beta   90.00
_cell.angle_gamma   90.00
#
_symmetry.space_group_name_H-M   'P 1'
#
loop_
_entity.id
_entity.type
_entity.pdbx_description
1 polymer ?
#
loop_
_entity_poly.entity_id
_entity_poly.type
_entity_poly.pdbx_seq_one_letter_code
_entity_poly.pdbx_strand_id
1 'polypeptide(L)'
;GVRTLAGVRISNAVRIGVAAASLIVAAGAAGCSDTVDGRAICIGCGPTEPGLPNPTPPTTSTPSGPTLDPSESGYVYIQTKSGLTRCQLNTASVGCEAPFENPPELNGEPANGVEVTADGSVRWLVGNLGDIPATTLDYSTYHAVGWTIEATNDGTRFTNDGTGHGMFVSIEKVEIF
;
A
#
# COMPACT_ATOMS: atom_id res chain seq x y z
N GLY A 1 30.04 -44.07 29.21
CA GLY A 1 28.76 -43.86 29.93
C GLY A 1 27.70 -43.37 28.95
N VAL A 2 26.84 -44.29 28.50
CA VAL A 2 25.71 -44.01 27.61
C VAL A 2 24.58 -43.42 28.46
N ARG A 3 24.09 -42.22 28.13
CA ARG A 3 22.85 -41.68 28.73
C ARG A 3 21.76 -41.63 27.67
N THR A 4 20.74 -42.41 27.96
CA THR A 4 19.49 -42.61 27.24
C THR A 4 18.66 -41.34 27.27
N LEU A 5 18.16 -40.88 26.07
CA LEU A 5 17.21 -39.81 25.93
C LEU A 5 15.81 -40.32 26.13
N ALA A 6 15.10 -39.72 27.11
CA ALA A 6 13.68 -39.99 27.39
C ALA A 6 12.79 -39.25 26.37
N GLY A 7 11.92 -40.00 25.71
CA GLY A 7 10.95 -39.50 24.73
C GLY A 7 9.81 -38.71 25.38
N VAL A 8 9.53 -37.55 24.86
CA VAL A 8 8.33 -36.75 25.16
C VAL A 8 7.15 -37.23 24.31
N ARG A 9 6.12 -37.75 24.95
CA ARG A 9 4.85 -38.12 24.31
C ARG A 9 3.95 -36.90 24.21
N ILE A 10 3.59 -36.54 22.95
CA ILE A 10 2.59 -35.53 22.67
C ILE A 10 1.22 -36.21 22.67
N SER A 11 0.36 -35.85 23.63
CA SER A 11 -1.05 -36.31 23.67
C SER A 11 -1.92 -35.43 22.77
N ASN A 12 -2.47 -36.01 21.72
CA ASN A 12 -3.52 -35.41 20.91
C ASN A 12 -4.87 -35.55 21.65
N ALA A 13 -5.40 -34.46 22.19
CA ALA A 13 -6.78 -34.39 22.66
C ALA A 13 -7.68 -33.86 21.54
N VAL A 14 -8.34 -34.75 20.83
CA VAL A 14 -9.45 -34.47 19.92
C VAL A 14 -10.67 -34.11 20.76
N ARG A 15 -11.15 -32.89 20.68
CA ARG A 15 -12.47 -32.47 21.18
C ARG A 15 -13.44 -32.34 20.02
N ILE A 16 -14.34 -33.30 19.93
CA ILE A 16 -15.52 -33.30 19.05
C ILE A 16 -16.54 -32.36 19.69
N GLY A 17 -16.82 -31.22 19.09
CA GLY A 17 -17.91 -30.33 19.47
C GLY A 17 -19.08 -30.49 18.53
N VAL A 18 -20.23 -30.81 19.09
CA VAL A 18 -21.52 -31.08 18.47
C VAL A 18 -22.08 -29.79 17.83
N ALA A 19 -22.43 -29.87 16.55
CA ALA A 19 -23.12 -28.82 15.79
C ALA A 19 -24.59 -28.75 16.19
N ALA A 20 -25.05 -27.60 16.65
CA ALA A 20 -26.46 -27.27 16.77
C ALA A 20 -26.88 -26.48 15.53
N ALA A 21 -27.67 -27.07 14.67
CA ALA A 21 -28.29 -26.45 13.51
C ALA A 21 -29.48 -25.59 13.97
N SER A 22 -29.35 -24.26 13.81
CA SER A 22 -30.48 -23.34 13.91
C SER A 22 -30.93 -22.92 12.52
N LEU A 23 -32.07 -23.43 12.09
CA LEU A 23 -32.80 -22.99 10.90
C LEU A 23 -33.46 -21.63 11.20
N ILE A 24 -32.97 -20.57 10.58
CA ILE A 24 -33.65 -19.27 10.48
C ILE A 24 -34.25 -19.18 9.10
N VAL A 25 -35.58 -19.28 9.02
CA VAL A 25 -36.37 -18.95 7.84
C VAL A 25 -36.45 -17.43 7.76
N ALA A 26 -35.72 -16.84 6.82
CA ALA A 26 -35.88 -15.43 6.48
C ALA A 26 -36.84 -15.34 5.28
N ALA A 27 -38.01 -14.78 5.55
CA ALA A 27 -39.02 -14.45 4.55
C ALA A 27 -38.46 -13.43 3.54
N GLY A 28 -38.58 -13.72 2.27
CA GLY A 28 -38.16 -12.85 1.18
C GLY A 28 -38.96 -11.55 1.12
N ALA A 29 -38.28 -10.45 1.10
CA ALA A 29 -38.79 -9.21 0.53
C ALA A 29 -38.19 -9.09 -0.88
N ALA A 30 -39.00 -9.41 -1.88
CA ALA A 30 -38.70 -9.10 -3.28
C ALA A 30 -38.83 -7.58 -3.43
N GLY A 31 -37.71 -6.88 -3.29
CA GLY A 31 -37.60 -5.49 -3.69
C GLY A 31 -37.40 -5.44 -5.20
N CYS A 32 -38.45 -5.08 -5.94
CA CYS A 32 -38.34 -4.62 -7.32
C CYS A 32 -37.53 -3.34 -7.33
N SER A 33 -36.27 -3.40 -7.78
CA SER A 33 -35.54 -2.21 -8.20
C SER A 33 -35.97 -1.89 -9.63
N ASP A 34 -37.06 -1.17 -9.77
CA ASP A 34 -37.35 -0.44 -11.00
C ASP A 34 -36.29 0.64 -11.17
N THR A 35 -35.39 0.43 -12.10
CA THR A 35 -34.55 1.50 -12.65
C THR A 35 -35.48 2.39 -13.46
N VAL A 36 -36.03 3.42 -12.79
CA VAL A 36 -36.72 4.51 -13.47
C VAL A 36 -35.64 5.28 -14.22
N ASP A 37 -35.59 5.14 -15.53
CA ASP A 37 -34.95 6.13 -16.39
C ASP A 37 -35.74 7.44 -16.22
N GLY A 38 -35.37 8.15 -15.13
CA GLY A 38 -36.00 9.39 -14.72
C GLY A 38 -35.62 10.55 -15.64
N ARG A 39 -36.12 10.52 -16.87
CA ARG A 39 -36.18 11.72 -17.66
C ARG A 39 -37.45 12.47 -17.19
N ALA A 40 -37.26 13.38 -16.24
CA ALA A 40 -38.30 14.29 -15.81
C ALA A 40 -38.68 15.18 -17.01
N ILE A 41 -39.83 14.91 -17.62
CA ILE A 41 -40.44 15.79 -18.62
C ILE A 41 -41.28 16.80 -17.84
N CYS A 42 -40.78 18.00 -17.66
CA CYS A 42 -41.58 19.12 -17.15
C CYS A 42 -42.53 19.58 -18.22
N ILE A 43 -43.81 19.16 -18.11
CA ILE A 43 -44.91 19.72 -18.94
C ILE A 43 -45.34 21.04 -18.28
N GLY A 44 -44.87 22.15 -18.83
CA GLY A 44 -45.30 23.50 -18.38
C GLY A 44 -44.21 24.46 -17.93
N CYS A 45 -42.93 24.13 -18.04
CA CYS A 45 -41.86 25.09 -17.78
C CYS A 45 -41.66 25.99 -19.01
N GLY A 46 -41.90 27.26 -18.85
CA GLY A 46 -41.70 28.29 -19.90
C GLY A 46 -40.21 28.47 -20.23
N PRO A 47 -39.87 29.25 -21.30
CA PRO A 47 -38.55 29.29 -21.90
C PRO A 47 -37.54 30.20 -21.15
N THR A 48 -37.37 30.05 -19.84
CA THR A 48 -36.35 30.79 -19.07
C THR A 48 -35.92 30.02 -17.85
N GLU A 49 -35.28 28.89 -18.09
CA GLU A 49 -34.45 28.25 -17.04
C GLU A 49 -32.99 28.52 -17.36
N PRO A 50 -32.23 29.17 -16.45
CA PRO A 50 -30.79 29.27 -16.63
C PRO A 50 -30.22 27.84 -16.59
N GLY A 51 -29.59 27.43 -17.71
CA GLY A 51 -29.03 26.09 -17.83
C GLY A 51 -28.10 25.80 -16.66
N LEU A 52 -28.43 24.78 -15.88
CA LEU A 52 -27.52 24.23 -14.87
C LEU A 52 -26.21 23.85 -15.58
N PRO A 53 -25.07 24.23 -15.02
CA PRO A 53 -23.79 23.84 -15.60
C PRO A 53 -23.76 22.31 -15.68
N ASN A 54 -23.54 21.83 -16.90
CA ASN A 54 -23.36 20.39 -17.14
C ASN A 54 -22.25 19.88 -16.22
N PRO A 55 -22.44 18.81 -15.42
CA PRO A 55 -21.37 18.28 -14.59
C PRO A 55 -20.19 17.95 -15.48
N THR A 56 -19.09 18.67 -15.28
CA THR A 56 -17.83 18.40 -15.96
C THR A 56 -17.43 16.98 -15.60
N PRO A 57 -17.13 16.11 -16.58
CA PRO A 57 -16.60 14.78 -16.27
C PRO A 57 -15.40 14.93 -15.35
N PRO A 58 -15.18 14.03 -14.39
CA PRO A 58 -13.99 14.07 -13.56
C PRO A 58 -12.78 14.04 -14.49
N THR A 59 -12.00 15.11 -14.47
CA THR A 59 -10.74 15.18 -15.19
C THR A 59 -9.81 14.19 -14.52
N THR A 60 -9.55 13.07 -15.15
CA THR A 60 -8.47 12.17 -14.74
C THR A 60 -7.18 12.97 -14.93
N SER A 61 -6.69 13.58 -13.85
CA SER A 61 -5.41 14.25 -13.86
C SER A 61 -4.35 13.21 -14.19
N THR A 62 -3.71 13.37 -15.35
CA THR A 62 -2.50 12.62 -15.66
C THR A 62 -1.48 12.93 -14.55
N PRO A 63 -0.86 11.91 -13.94
CA PRO A 63 0.15 12.14 -12.93
C PRO A 63 1.21 13.12 -13.45
N SER A 64 1.50 14.16 -12.67
CA SER A 64 2.50 15.16 -13.04
C SER A 64 3.85 14.71 -12.50
N GLY A 65 4.76 14.31 -13.37
CA GLY A 65 6.11 13.89 -13.01
C GLY A 65 6.64 12.79 -13.93
N PRO A 66 7.97 12.59 -13.97
CA PRO A 66 8.59 11.53 -14.76
C PRO A 66 8.22 10.15 -14.19
N THR A 67 8.03 9.19 -15.09
CA THR A 67 7.87 7.78 -14.75
C THR A 67 9.23 7.09 -14.78
N LEU A 68 9.51 6.27 -13.77
CA LEU A 68 10.69 5.43 -13.70
C LEU A 68 10.33 4.02 -14.15
N ASP A 69 11.05 3.53 -15.16
CA ASP A 69 10.81 2.20 -15.70
C ASP A 69 11.41 1.11 -14.81
N PRO A 70 10.71 -0.02 -14.62
CA PRO A 70 11.25 -1.15 -13.89
C PRO A 70 12.37 -1.85 -14.67
N SER A 71 13.29 -2.45 -13.94
CA SER A 71 14.28 -3.39 -14.47
C SER A 71 13.61 -4.68 -15.00
N GLU A 72 14.37 -5.55 -15.65
CA GLU A 72 13.89 -6.87 -16.10
C GLU A 72 13.32 -7.73 -14.96
N SER A 73 13.77 -7.50 -13.71
CA SER A 73 13.26 -8.18 -12.53
C SER A 73 11.93 -7.61 -12.02
N GLY A 74 11.39 -6.56 -12.64
CA GLY A 74 10.16 -5.87 -12.24
C GLY A 74 10.34 -4.88 -11.08
N TYR A 75 11.58 -4.63 -10.65
CA TYR A 75 11.89 -3.66 -9.60
C TYR A 75 12.41 -2.34 -10.18
N VAL A 76 12.04 -1.25 -9.52
CA VAL A 76 12.65 0.06 -9.68
C VAL A 76 13.57 0.29 -8.48
N TYR A 77 14.80 0.72 -8.73
CA TYR A 77 15.79 1.04 -7.71
C TYR A 77 16.07 2.53 -7.73
N ILE A 78 15.92 3.16 -6.59
CA ILE A 78 16.15 4.60 -6.42
C ILE A 78 17.05 4.87 -5.23
N GLN A 79 17.67 6.04 -5.25
CA GLN A 79 18.31 6.62 -4.08
C GLN A 79 17.92 8.09 -3.95
N THR A 80 17.85 8.58 -2.73
CA THR A 80 17.61 10.00 -2.47
C THR A 80 18.77 10.86 -2.96
N LYS A 81 18.52 12.15 -3.15
CA LYS A 81 19.55 13.11 -3.57
C LYS A 81 20.75 13.15 -2.63
N SER A 82 20.54 12.94 -1.33
CA SER A 82 21.61 12.84 -0.33
C SER A 82 22.42 11.54 -0.45
N GLY A 83 21.90 10.51 -1.12
CA GLY A 83 22.47 9.16 -1.16
C GLY A 83 22.30 8.36 0.13
N LEU A 84 21.67 8.93 1.18
CA LEU A 84 21.53 8.28 2.49
C LEU A 84 20.45 7.21 2.53
N THR A 85 19.43 7.34 1.71
CA THR A 85 18.34 6.36 1.63
C THR A 85 18.31 5.75 0.24
N ARG A 86 18.29 4.42 0.19
CA ARG A 86 18.13 3.64 -1.03
C ARG A 86 16.87 2.79 -0.92
N CYS A 87 16.10 2.74 -1.99
CA CYS A 87 14.84 2.00 -1.99
C CYS A 87 14.73 1.12 -3.23
N GLN A 88 13.98 0.04 -3.07
CA GLN A 88 13.48 -0.80 -4.15
C GLN A 88 11.95 -0.81 -4.12
N LEU A 89 11.35 -0.73 -5.28
CA LEU A 89 9.91 -0.73 -5.45
C LEU A 89 9.48 -1.79 -6.46
N ASN A 90 8.36 -2.42 -6.20
CA ASN A 90 7.60 -3.18 -7.18
C ASN A 90 6.10 -2.88 -7.00
N THR A 91 5.23 -3.54 -7.75
CA THR A 91 3.78 -3.30 -7.65
C THR A 91 3.19 -3.64 -6.28
N ALA A 92 3.86 -4.50 -5.49
CA ALA A 92 3.35 -5.00 -4.21
C ALA A 92 3.91 -4.24 -3.00
N SER A 93 5.13 -3.71 -3.07
CA SER A 93 5.79 -3.10 -1.92
C SER A 93 6.87 -2.09 -2.28
N VAL A 94 7.21 -1.26 -1.30
CA VAL A 94 8.37 -0.38 -1.27
C VAL A 94 9.21 -0.73 -0.05
N GLY A 95 10.48 -1.06 -0.25
CA GLY A 95 11.45 -1.28 0.81
C GLY A 95 12.58 -0.26 0.72
N CYS A 96 12.92 0.39 1.83
CA CYS A 96 14.00 1.38 1.91
C CYS A 96 15.03 0.98 2.95
N GLU A 97 16.30 1.22 2.65
CA GLU A 97 17.46 1.07 3.51
C GLU A 97 18.04 2.44 3.80
N ALA A 98 18.31 2.72 5.08
CA ALA A 98 18.92 3.97 5.52
C ALA A 98 19.62 3.79 6.87
N PRO A 99 20.58 4.67 7.24
CA PRO A 99 21.15 4.74 8.58
C PRO A 99 20.18 5.43 9.54
N PHE A 100 19.07 4.76 9.89
CA PHE A 100 18.03 5.32 10.76
C PHE A 100 18.59 5.70 12.14
N GLU A 101 18.17 6.85 12.70
CA GLU A 101 18.69 7.34 13.97
C GLU A 101 18.21 6.52 15.18
N ASN A 102 16.97 6.06 15.21
CA ASN A 102 16.40 5.30 16.32
C ASN A 102 15.56 4.13 15.82
N PRO A 103 16.14 3.18 15.09
CA PRO A 103 15.40 2.04 14.56
C PRO A 103 15.08 1.04 15.68
N PRO A 104 14.03 0.22 15.50
CA PRO A 104 13.81 -0.91 16.40
C PRO A 104 14.95 -1.93 16.30
N GLU A 105 15.18 -2.66 17.40
CA GLU A 105 16.10 -3.79 17.38
C GLU A 105 15.39 -5.07 16.91
N LEU A 106 16.03 -5.78 16.02
CA LEU A 106 15.62 -7.08 15.51
C LEU A 106 16.67 -8.13 15.87
N ASN A 107 16.32 -9.02 16.81
CA ASN A 107 17.25 -10.07 17.30
C ASN A 107 18.59 -9.52 17.84
N GLY A 108 18.58 -8.33 18.42
CA GLY A 108 19.76 -7.68 18.99
C GLY A 108 20.59 -6.86 18.00
N GLU A 109 20.09 -6.66 16.77
CA GLU A 109 20.68 -5.78 15.77
C GLU A 109 19.71 -4.63 15.45
N PRO A 110 20.18 -3.38 15.30
CA PRO A 110 19.33 -2.29 14.87
C PRO A 110 18.85 -2.52 13.42
N ALA A 111 17.56 -2.33 13.17
CA ALA A 111 17.04 -2.39 11.82
C ALA A 111 17.65 -1.28 10.96
N ASN A 112 18.03 -1.61 9.74
CA ASN A 112 18.53 -0.64 8.76
C ASN A 112 17.60 -0.55 7.54
N GLY A 113 16.48 -1.28 7.55
CA GLY A 113 15.51 -1.29 6.48
C GLY A 113 14.08 -1.28 6.99
N VAL A 114 13.18 -0.72 6.18
CA VAL A 114 11.74 -0.72 6.39
C VAL A 114 11.04 -1.03 5.07
N GLU A 115 10.01 -1.85 5.11
CA GLU A 115 9.17 -2.16 3.95
C GLU A 115 7.70 -1.87 4.29
N VAL A 116 7.00 -1.25 3.35
CA VAL A 116 5.54 -1.12 3.35
C VAL A 116 4.98 -1.81 2.12
N THR A 117 3.90 -2.55 2.29
CA THR A 117 3.18 -3.20 1.20
C THR A 117 2.03 -2.32 0.70
N ALA A 118 1.52 -2.62 -0.48
CA ALA A 118 0.40 -1.88 -1.08
C ALA A 118 -0.89 -1.93 -0.23
N ASP A 119 -1.05 -2.92 0.65
CA ASP A 119 -2.16 -3.03 1.60
C ASP A 119 -1.92 -2.29 2.92
N GLY A 120 -0.77 -1.60 3.07
CA GLY A 120 -0.41 -0.83 4.27
C GLY A 120 0.29 -1.63 5.36
N SER A 121 0.57 -2.93 5.16
CA SER A 121 1.35 -3.71 6.12
C SER A 121 2.80 -3.22 6.13
N VAL A 122 3.39 -3.10 7.33
CA VAL A 122 4.77 -2.63 7.51
C VAL A 122 5.62 -3.66 8.23
N ARG A 123 6.87 -3.74 7.85
CA ARG A 123 7.90 -4.50 8.59
C ARG A 123 9.24 -3.80 8.57
N TRP A 124 9.92 -3.86 9.71
CA TRP A 124 11.33 -3.52 9.78
C TRP A 124 12.18 -4.75 9.45
N LEU A 125 13.37 -4.52 8.94
CA LEU A 125 14.28 -5.59 8.54
C LEU A 125 15.75 -5.15 8.73
N VAL A 126 16.61 -6.14 8.81
CA VAL A 126 18.04 -5.97 8.59
C VAL A 126 18.31 -6.46 7.18
N GLY A 127 18.68 -5.57 6.28
CA GLY A 127 18.80 -5.84 4.86
C GLY A 127 20.08 -5.24 4.28
N ASN A 128 20.34 -5.60 3.04
CA ASN A 128 21.40 -5.02 2.23
C ASN A 128 20.97 -5.05 0.76
N LEU A 129 20.65 -3.87 0.22
CA LEU A 129 20.35 -3.71 -1.21
C LEU A 129 21.60 -3.84 -2.11
N GLY A 130 22.79 -3.86 -1.50
CA GLY A 130 24.05 -4.00 -2.24
C GLY A 130 24.31 -2.87 -3.23
N ASP A 131 25.20 -3.13 -4.20
CA ASP A 131 25.61 -2.16 -5.22
C ASP A 131 24.71 -2.19 -6.47
N ILE A 132 23.40 -2.45 -6.31
CA ILE A 132 22.47 -2.43 -7.44
C ILE A 132 22.38 -0.98 -7.96
N PRO A 133 22.56 -0.74 -9.27
CA PRO A 133 22.40 0.59 -9.85
C PRO A 133 21.02 1.16 -9.55
N ALA A 134 20.98 2.37 -9.00
CA ALA A 134 19.77 3.07 -8.63
C ALA A 134 19.70 4.45 -9.28
N THR A 135 18.49 4.89 -9.63
CA THR A 135 18.24 6.24 -10.11
C THR A 135 18.29 7.21 -8.94
N THR A 136 19.18 8.20 -9.01
CA THR A 136 19.19 9.29 -8.02
C THR A 136 18.03 10.25 -8.30
N LEU A 137 17.18 10.45 -7.29
CA LEU A 137 16.05 11.36 -7.38
C LEU A 137 16.49 12.81 -7.08
N ASP A 138 15.98 13.75 -7.85
CA ASP A 138 15.91 15.15 -7.44
C ASP A 138 14.69 15.39 -6.55
N TYR A 139 14.60 16.60 -5.96
CA TYR A 139 13.42 16.98 -5.17
C TYR A 139 12.23 17.28 -6.10
N SER A 140 11.51 16.24 -6.44
CA SER A 140 10.38 16.26 -7.38
C SER A 140 9.46 15.09 -7.14
N THR A 141 8.32 15.07 -7.84
CA THR A 141 7.40 13.94 -7.86
C THR A 141 7.74 13.00 -9.01
N TYR A 142 7.73 11.70 -8.74
CA TYR A 142 7.96 10.63 -9.71
C TYR A 142 6.85 9.59 -9.61
N HIS A 143 6.72 8.77 -10.65
CA HIS A 143 5.81 7.61 -10.65
C HIS A 143 6.58 6.36 -11.01
N ALA A 144 6.30 5.26 -10.34
CA ALA A 144 6.92 3.97 -10.60
C ALA A 144 6.01 2.83 -10.15
N VAL A 145 5.76 1.87 -11.02
CA VAL A 145 5.07 0.59 -10.73
C VAL A 145 3.82 0.70 -9.83
N GLY A 146 3.00 1.74 -10.04
CA GLY A 146 1.77 1.98 -9.27
C GLY A 146 1.98 2.72 -7.95
N TRP A 147 3.12 3.39 -7.80
CA TRP A 147 3.43 4.27 -6.68
C TRP A 147 3.73 5.68 -7.14
N THR A 148 3.20 6.65 -6.40
CA THR A 148 3.61 8.05 -6.46
C THR A 148 4.71 8.28 -5.43
N ILE A 149 5.82 8.92 -5.86
CA ILE A 149 7.02 9.15 -5.07
C ILE A 149 7.25 10.65 -5.00
N GLU A 150 7.10 11.24 -3.83
CA GLU A 150 7.33 12.66 -3.60
C GLU A 150 8.66 12.83 -2.84
N ALA A 151 9.72 13.15 -3.56
CA ALA A 151 11.05 13.38 -2.99
C ALA A 151 11.18 14.84 -2.58
N THR A 152 11.51 15.09 -1.31
CA THR A 152 11.72 16.41 -0.73
C THR A 152 13.04 16.48 0.03
N ASN A 153 13.40 17.65 0.52
CA ASN A 153 14.56 17.82 1.40
C ASN A 153 14.38 17.12 2.76
N ASP A 154 13.14 16.98 3.23
CA ASP A 154 12.82 16.42 4.55
C ASP A 154 12.71 14.90 4.54
N GLY A 155 12.61 14.30 3.36
CA GLY A 155 12.45 12.86 3.15
C GLY A 155 11.69 12.53 1.89
N THR A 156 11.33 11.27 1.74
CA THR A 156 10.61 10.77 0.57
C THR A 156 9.29 10.12 1.01
N ARG A 157 8.20 10.53 0.38
CA ARG A 157 6.87 9.96 0.57
C ARG A 157 6.56 9.01 -0.57
N PHE A 158 6.16 7.80 -0.24
CA PHE A 158 5.68 6.78 -1.18
C PHE A 158 4.20 6.55 -0.92
N THR A 159 3.37 6.73 -1.93
CA THR A 159 1.92 6.48 -1.85
C THR A 159 1.53 5.48 -2.92
N ASN A 160 0.88 4.38 -2.54
CA ASN A 160 0.32 3.45 -3.51
C ASN A 160 -0.91 4.07 -4.18
N ASP A 161 -0.90 4.15 -5.50
CA ASP A 161 -1.92 4.86 -6.30
C ASP A 161 -3.29 4.16 -6.24
N GLY A 162 -3.32 2.86 -5.96
CA GLY A 162 -4.55 2.07 -5.90
C GLY A 162 -5.21 2.06 -4.52
N THR A 163 -4.42 2.10 -3.44
CA THR A 163 -4.94 1.93 -2.07
C THR A 163 -4.82 3.19 -1.22
N GLY A 164 -3.92 4.10 -1.58
CA GLY A 164 -3.60 5.29 -0.79
C GLY A 164 -2.68 5.02 0.41
N HIS A 165 -2.37 3.76 0.72
CA HIS A 165 -1.40 3.43 1.75
C HIS A 165 0.03 3.72 1.32
N GLY A 166 0.89 3.91 2.31
CA GLY A 166 2.28 4.19 2.02
C GLY A 166 3.12 4.53 3.23
N MET A 167 4.29 5.13 2.97
CA MET A 167 5.16 5.62 4.03
C MET A 167 5.85 6.91 3.63
N PHE A 168 6.15 7.73 4.62
CA PHE A 168 7.18 8.74 4.55
C PHE A 168 8.43 8.20 5.22
N VAL A 169 9.58 8.34 4.58
CA VAL A 169 10.87 7.84 5.08
C VAL A 169 11.94 8.93 5.01
N SER A 170 12.62 9.14 6.13
CA SER A 170 13.87 9.87 6.25
C SER A 170 14.80 9.10 7.21
N ILE A 171 16.00 9.59 7.45
CA ILE A 171 16.90 8.97 8.44
C ILE A 171 16.39 9.18 9.87
N GLU A 172 15.64 10.26 10.14
CA GLU A 172 15.13 10.62 11.46
C GLU A 172 13.82 9.91 11.80
N LYS A 173 13.01 9.59 10.79
CA LYS A 173 11.67 9.02 11.02
C LYS A 173 11.13 8.20 9.87
N VAL A 174 10.22 7.30 10.22
CA VAL A 174 9.34 6.58 9.31
C VAL A 174 7.91 6.77 9.78
N GLU A 175 7.04 7.25 8.90
CA GLU A 175 5.61 7.43 9.16
C GLU A 175 4.80 6.60 8.16
N ILE A 176 3.91 5.75 8.67
CA ILE A 176 3.03 4.88 7.87
C ILE A 176 1.63 5.50 7.82
N PHE A 177 0.94 5.37 6.68
CA PHE A 177 -0.41 5.91 6.50
C PHE A 177 -1.27 5.06 5.55
#